data_12c87cc7a8ecae565fb69d7effd6d1f4
#
_entry.id   12c87cc7a8ecae565fb69d7effd6d1f4
#
_cell.length_a   1.000
_cell.length_b   1.000
_cell.length_c   1.000
_cell.angle_alpha   90.00
_cell.angle_beta   90.00
_cell.angle_gamma   90.00
#
_symmetry.space_group_name_H-M   'P 1'
#
loop_
_entity.id
_entity.type
_entity.pdbx_description
1 polymer ?
#
loop_
_entity_poly.entity_id
_entity_poly.type
_entity_poly.pdbx_seq_one_letter_code
_entity_poly.pdbx_strand_id
1 'polypeptide(L)'
;MSLKDSSAYNIQFENGKPIFIDTTSFEKYTEGKPWIAYKQFCQHFLAPLTLMSYKDIRLNQLLRIYLDGLPLDLVSSMLPFKTKLSFSLLSHIHLHSKAQKIYEKKEGNEKNNRKVSLNGLIGIIDNLESTIKNLSWEPKDTEWADYYEQTNYSEDAFRNKKDIISGFLNKVPNINMVWDFGANTGEFSRLASEKGIKTVAFDIDPSAVEKNYLSVVKNKETNILPLELNVCNPSPGIGWENRERKSLIDRGPVDVILALALIHHLAISNNIPLQKIGLFLNNLCKYLIIEFIPKDDSKVQFLLSSREDIFTDYTKTNFESEFNIYFSILETRPILQSKRVIYLMKSKNI
;
A
#
# COMPACT_ATOMS: atom_id res chain seq x y z
N MET A 1 -26.62 17.33 -7.35
CA MET A 1 -25.36 17.94 -6.85
C MET A 1 -24.26 17.67 -7.84
N SER A 2 -23.22 18.51 -7.89
CA SER A 2 -22.04 18.36 -8.72
C SER A 2 -20.81 18.28 -7.81
N LEU A 3 -19.85 17.40 -8.14
CA LEU A 3 -18.57 17.33 -7.46
C LEU A 3 -17.66 18.44 -8.01
N LYS A 4 -17.13 19.31 -7.15
CA LYS A 4 -16.22 20.40 -7.52
C LYS A 4 -14.75 20.13 -7.19
N ASP A 5 -14.48 19.15 -6.30
CA ASP A 5 -13.13 18.66 -5.98
C ASP A 5 -13.13 17.14 -6.01
N SER A 6 -12.46 16.56 -7.01
CA SER A 6 -12.32 15.13 -7.24
C SER A 6 -10.91 14.63 -6.94
N SER A 7 -10.29 15.15 -5.89
CA SER A 7 -8.99 14.67 -5.44
C SER A 7 -9.06 13.22 -4.94
N ALA A 8 -8.08 12.39 -5.28
CA ALA A 8 -7.95 11.04 -4.74
C ALA A 8 -7.70 11.05 -3.23
N TYR A 9 -7.18 12.14 -2.67
CA TYR A 9 -6.97 12.31 -1.24
C TYR A 9 -8.26 12.48 -0.43
N ASN A 10 -9.39 12.71 -1.11
CA ASN A 10 -10.72 12.75 -0.51
C ASN A 10 -11.35 11.36 -0.36
N ILE A 11 -10.60 10.30 -0.70
CA ILE A 11 -11.02 8.90 -0.50
C ILE A 11 -10.23 8.30 0.66
N GLN A 12 -10.96 7.70 1.60
CA GLN A 12 -10.42 6.92 2.69
C GLN A 12 -11.07 5.53 2.72
N PHE A 13 -10.56 4.63 3.55
CA PHE A 13 -11.14 3.31 3.73
C PHE A 13 -11.73 3.17 5.13
N GLU A 14 -12.97 2.72 5.20
CA GLU A 14 -13.65 2.36 6.44
C GLU A 14 -14.30 0.99 6.28
N ASN A 15 -14.03 0.09 7.22
CA ASN A 15 -14.57 -1.27 7.21
C ASN A 15 -14.32 -2.01 5.86
N GLY A 16 -13.09 -1.86 5.31
CA GLY A 16 -12.69 -2.48 4.05
C GLY A 16 -13.29 -1.84 2.78
N LYS A 17 -14.02 -0.73 2.89
CA LYS A 17 -14.67 -0.06 1.75
C LYS A 17 -14.16 1.37 1.57
N PRO A 18 -13.98 1.83 0.31
CA PRO A 18 -13.65 3.22 0.05
C PRO A 18 -14.83 4.12 0.37
N ILE A 19 -14.59 5.23 1.05
CA ILE A 19 -15.56 6.28 1.36
C ILE A 19 -15.01 7.64 0.94
N PHE A 20 -15.89 8.52 0.46
CA PHE A 20 -15.56 9.91 0.18
C PHE A 20 -15.76 10.74 1.46
N ILE A 21 -14.68 11.41 1.94
CA ILE A 21 -14.66 12.05 3.26
C ILE A 21 -14.92 13.55 3.24
N ASP A 22 -14.75 14.23 2.10
CA ASP A 22 -14.96 15.68 2.01
C ASP A 22 -16.34 16.04 1.47
N THR A 23 -17.28 16.27 2.38
CA THR A 23 -18.64 16.72 2.04
C THR A 23 -18.68 18.13 1.46
N THR A 24 -17.66 18.97 1.71
CA THR A 24 -17.58 20.33 1.17
C THR A 24 -17.17 20.36 -0.31
N SER A 25 -16.72 19.24 -0.84
CA SER A 25 -16.40 19.07 -2.27
C SER A 25 -17.62 18.98 -3.18
N PHE A 26 -18.84 19.04 -2.65
CA PHE A 26 -20.07 19.06 -3.43
C PHE A 26 -20.67 20.45 -3.49
N GLU A 27 -21.24 20.80 -4.66
CA GLU A 27 -22.00 22.02 -4.88
C GLU A 27 -23.37 21.74 -5.55
N LYS A 28 -24.27 22.74 -5.53
CA LYS A 28 -25.53 22.66 -6.27
C LYS A 28 -25.22 22.65 -7.76
N TYR A 29 -25.72 21.64 -8.48
CA TYR A 29 -25.61 21.59 -9.94
C TYR A 29 -26.31 22.81 -10.55
N THR A 30 -25.64 23.44 -11.52
CA THR A 30 -26.19 24.53 -12.31
C THR A 30 -26.25 24.09 -13.77
N GLU A 31 -27.45 24.07 -14.35
CA GLU A 31 -27.66 23.68 -15.75
C GLU A 31 -26.83 24.54 -16.71
N GLY A 32 -26.28 23.90 -17.70
CA GLY A 32 -25.44 24.54 -18.73
C GLY A 32 -23.96 24.74 -18.31
N LYS A 33 -23.61 24.57 -17.05
CA LYS A 33 -22.20 24.66 -16.63
C LYS A 33 -21.45 23.35 -16.90
N PRO A 34 -20.20 23.43 -17.37
CA PRO A 34 -19.34 22.23 -17.47
C PRO A 34 -18.98 21.71 -16.07
N TRP A 35 -18.64 20.43 -15.99
CA TRP A 35 -18.17 19.83 -14.74
C TRP A 35 -16.76 20.37 -14.38
N ILE A 36 -16.68 21.16 -13.34
CA ILE A 36 -15.46 21.85 -12.93
C ILE A 36 -14.33 20.87 -12.54
N ALA A 37 -14.67 19.75 -11.89
CA ALA A 37 -13.69 18.76 -11.44
C ALA A 37 -13.30 17.74 -12.53
N TYR A 38 -13.78 17.87 -13.77
CA TYR A 38 -13.53 16.90 -14.84
C TYR A 38 -12.04 16.66 -15.11
N LYS A 39 -11.24 17.73 -15.24
CA LYS A 39 -9.80 17.62 -15.46
C LYS A 39 -9.13 16.92 -14.27
N GLN A 40 -9.45 17.34 -13.06
CA GLN A 40 -8.91 16.78 -11.83
C GLN A 40 -9.26 15.29 -11.70
N PHE A 41 -10.50 14.89 -12.02
CA PHE A 41 -10.89 13.48 -12.05
C PHE A 41 -10.04 12.66 -13.03
N CYS A 42 -9.81 13.19 -14.23
CA CYS A 42 -8.95 12.52 -15.20
C CYS A 42 -7.51 12.36 -14.68
N GLN A 43 -6.97 13.36 -13.99
CA GLN A 43 -5.60 13.38 -13.47
C GLN A 43 -5.42 12.49 -12.24
N HIS A 44 -6.42 12.45 -11.33
CA HIS A 44 -6.34 11.70 -10.06
C HIS A 44 -6.79 10.25 -10.16
N PHE A 45 -7.69 9.93 -11.10
CA PHE A 45 -8.27 8.58 -11.21
C PHE A 45 -8.03 7.94 -12.57
N LEU A 46 -8.53 8.51 -13.66
CA LEU A 46 -8.44 7.86 -14.97
C LEU A 46 -7.00 7.64 -15.41
N ALA A 47 -6.15 8.65 -15.29
CA ALA A 47 -4.77 8.63 -15.76
C ALA A 47 -3.91 7.58 -15.02
N PRO A 48 -3.84 7.57 -13.67
CA PRO A 48 -3.09 6.54 -12.95
C PRO A 48 -3.65 5.14 -13.20
N LEU A 49 -4.96 4.94 -13.15
CA LEU A 49 -5.58 3.63 -13.41
C LEU A 49 -5.26 3.11 -14.82
N THR A 50 -5.26 4.00 -15.82
CA THR A 50 -4.89 3.62 -17.20
C THR A 50 -3.42 3.22 -17.31
N LEU A 51 -2.50 3.94 -16.64
CA LEU A 51 -1.09 3.55 -16.60
C LEU A 51 -0.89 2.21 -15.90
N MET A 52 -1.54 1.99 -14.77
CA MET A 52 -1.49 0.73 -14.03
C MET A 52 -1.98 -0.44 -14.88
N SER A 53 -3.10 -0.27 -15.61
CA SER A 53 -3.69 -1.31 -16.45
C SER A 53 -2.90 -1.59 -17.73
N TYR A 54 -2.40 -0.56 -18.42
CA TYR A 54 -1.81 -0.70 -19.76
C TYR A 54 -0.29 -0.82 -19.75
N LYS A 55 0.39 -0.43 -18.67
CA LYS A 55 1.85 -0.39 -18.60
C LYS A 55 2.39 -1.21 -17.43
N ASP A 56 2.24 -0.71 -16.21
CA ASP A 56 2.81 -1.33 -15.03
C ASP A 56 2.08 -0.85 -13.78
N ILE A 57 1.68 -1.76 -12.92
CA ILE A 57 0.96 -1.46 -11.66
C ILE A 57 1.76 -0.52 -10.76
N ARG A 58 3.10 -0.61 -10.76
CA ARG A 58 4.00 0.22 -9.94
C ARG A 58 3.99 1.70 -10.30
N LEU A 59 3.37 2.09 -11.42
CA LEU A 59 3.18 3.50 -11.81
C LEU A 59 2.16 4.23 -10.93
N ASN A 60 1.44 3.53 -10.04
CA ASN A 60 0.67 4.13 -8.97
C ASN A 60 1.53 5.07 -8.10
N GLN A 61 2.83 4.77 -7.94
CA GLN A 61 3.77 5.57 -7.14
C GLN A 61 3.96 7.00 -7.68
N LEU A 62 3.61 7.29 -8.92
CA LEU A 62 3.66 8.64 -9.47
C LEU A 62 2.71 9.62 -8.72
N LEU A 63 1.61 9.13 -8.13
CA LEU A 63 0.71 9.96 -7.31
C LEU A 63 1.39 10.50 -6.04
N ARG A 64 2.48 9.90 -5.58
CA ARG A 64 3.26 10.43 -4.46
C ARG A 64 4.06 11.70 -4.84
N ILE A 65 4.35 11.87 -6.13
CA ILE A 65 5.12 13.00 -6.66
C ILE A 65 4.17 14.07 -7.19
N TYR A 66 3.14 13.67 -7.93
CA TYR A 66 2.16 14.57 -8.55
C TYR A 66 0.92 14.69 -7.67
N LEU A 67 0.97 15.56 -6.66
CA LEU A 67 -0.11 15.71 -5.67
C LEU A 67 -1.40 16.28 -6.27
N ASP A 68 -1.28 17.12 -7.31
CA ASP A 68 -2.41 17.68 -8.05
C ASP A 68 -2.93 16.75 -9.17
N GLY A 69 -2.50 15.49 -9.13
CA GLY A 69 -2.81 14.48 -10.13
C GLY A 69 -1.80 14.40 -11.27
N LEU A 70 -1.81 13.31 -12.01
CA LEU A 70 -0.84 13.05 -13.07
C LEU A 70 -1.06 14.00 -14.27
N PRO A 71 0.00 14.69 -14.78
CA PRO A 71 -0.10 15.48 -16.00
C PRO A 71 -0.54 14.60 -17.17
N LEU A 72 -1.65 14.97 -17.83
CA LEU A 72 -2.25 14.15 -18.90
C LEU A 72 -1.34 14.02 -20.13
N ASP A 73 -0.48 14.99 -20.40
CA ASP A 73 0.49 14.93 -21.48
C ASP A 73 1.63 13.94 -21.20
N LEU A 74 2.10 13.88 -19.94
CA LEU A 74 3.04 12.86 -19.50
C LEU A 74 2.42 11.46 -19.67
N VAL A 75 1.21 11.27 -19.14
CA VAL A 75 0.48 10.00 -19.26
C VAL A 75 0.23 9.61 -20.71
N SER A 76 -0.21 10.56 -21.55
CA SER A 76 -0.41 10.34 -22.99
C SER A 76 0.86 9.90 -23.70
N SER A 77 2.04 10.39 -23.29
CA SER A 77 3.34 10.01 -23.86
C SER A 77 3.78 8.61 -23.44
N MET A 78 3.42 8.17 -22.24
CA MET A 78 3.79 6.86 -21.69
C MET A 78 2.89 5.72 -22.18
N LEU A 79 1.64 6.03 -22.52
CA LEU A 79 0.65 5.03 -22.93
C LEU A 79 0.96 4.41 -24.30
N PRO A 80 0.68 3.11 -24.50
CA PRO A 80 0.88 2.44 -25.77
C PRO A 80 -0.09 2.97 -26.84
N PHE A 81 0.33 2.88 -28.10
CA PHE A 81 -0.47 3.39 -29.23
C PHE A 81 -1.91 2.84 -29.28
N LYS A 82 -2.11 1.58 -28.85
CA LYS A 82 -3.46 0.96 -28.81
C LYS A 82 -4.48 1.74 -28.00
N THR A 83 -4.06 2.55 -27.02
CA THR A 83 -4.96 3.39 -26.22
C THR A 83 -5.56 4.54 -27.02
N LYS A 84 -4.91 4.96 -28.12
CA LYS A 84 -5.45 5.96 -29.06
C LYS A 84 -6.59 5.42 -29.93
N LEU A 85 -6.75 4.09 -30.01
CA LEU A 85 -7.85 3.44 -30.73
C LEU A 85 -9.11 3.34 -29.87
N SER A 86 -9.00 3.53 -28.55
CA SER A 86 -10.16 3.65 -27.66
C SER A 86 -10.69 5.07 -27.69
N PHE A 87 -11.94 5.26 -28.10
CA PHE A 87 -12.59 6.58 -28.16
C PHE A 87 -12.51 7.30 -26.81
N SER A 88 -12.77 6.60 -25.72
CA SER A 88 -12.77 7.16 -24.36
C SER A 88 -11.38 7.63 -23.96
N LEU A 89 -10.35 6.78 -24.08
CA LEU A 89 -8.98 7.14 -23.72
C LEU A 89 -8.41 8.20 -24.68
N LEU A 90 -8.78 8.15 -25.96
CA LEU A 90 -8.43 9.19 -26.93
C LEU A 90 -8.99 10.54 -26.47
N SER A 91 -10.27 10.61 -26.08
CA SER A 91 -10.94 11.85 -25.71
C SER A 91 -10.48 12.37 -24.35
N HIS A 92 -10.45 11.51 -23.31
CA HIS A 92 -10.24 11.93 -21.93
C HIS A 92 -8.76 12.10 -21.56
N ILE A 93 -7.83 11.46 -22.27
CA ILE A 93 -6.39 11.57 -22.02
C ILE A 93 -5.68 12.24 -23.20
N HIS A 94 -5.70 11.63 -24.40
CA HIS A 94 -4.82 12.08 -25.49
C HIS A 94 -5.22 13.43 -26.11
N LEU A 95 -6.51 13.66 -26.39
CA LEU A 95 -6.99 14.93 -26.94
C LEU A 95 -7.09 16.00 -25.85
N HIS A 96 -7.48 15.64 -24.64
CA HIS A 96 -7.52 16.57 -23.51
C HIS A 96 -6.14 17.17 -23.26
N SER A 97 -5.07 16.36 -23.26
CA SER A 97 -3.69 16.81 -23.13
C SER A 97 -3.27 17.80 -24.23
N LYS A 98 -3.69 17.57 -25.48
CA LYS A 98 -3.40 18.48 -26.60
C LYS A 98 -4.16 19.80 -26.50
N ALA A 99 -5.43 19.75 -26.12
CA ALA A 99 -6.24 20.94 -25.91
C ALA A 99 -5.65 21.82 -24.81
N GLN A 100 -5.21 21.25 -23.69
CA GLN A 100 -4.57 21.96 -22.60
C GLN A 100 -3.32 22.72 -23.08
N LYS A 101 -2.41 22.10 -23.84
CA LYS A 101 -1.21 22.76 -24.38
C LYS A 101 -1.53 23.93 -25.34
N ILE A 102 -2.64 23.84 -26.07
CA ILE A 102 -3.08 24.93 -26.97
C ILE A 102 -3.62 26.11 -26.15
N TYR A 103 -4.37 25.83 -25.07
CA TYR A 103 -4.88 26.90 -24.20
C TYR A 103 -3.80 27.58 -23.37
N GLU A 104 -2.80 26.85 -22.88
CA GLU A 104 -1.67 27.42 -22.15
C GLU A 104 -0.80 28.35 -23.02
N LYS A 105 -0.76 28.11 -24.34
CA LYS A 105 -0.05 28.95 -25.32
C LYS A 105 -0.82 30.20 -25.76
N LYS A 106 -2.14 30.24 -25.54
CA LYS A 106 -2.98 31.39 -25.85
C LYS A 106 -3.21 32.16 -24.54
N GLU A 107 -2.28 33.03 -24.18
CA GLU A 107 -2.52 34.05 -23.17
C GLU A 107 -3.68 34.95 -23.58
N GLY A 108 -4.72 35.01 -22.78
CA GLY A 108 -5.69 36.11 -22.77
C GLY A 108 -7.05 35.83 -23.38
N ASN A 109 -8.04 35.99 -22.52
CA ASN A 109 -9.37 36.54 -22.83
C ASN A 109 -10.29 35.82 -23.84
N GLU A 110 -10.63 34.58 -23.56
CA GLU A 110 -11.99 34.12 -23.83
C GLU A 110 -12.41 33.15 -22.71
N LYS A 111 -13.22 33.63 -21.76
CA LYS A 111 -14.04 32.77 -20.91
C LYS A 111 -14.90 31.96 -21.87
N ASN A 112 -14.48 30.75 -22.18
CA ASN A 112 -15.23 29.83 -23.04
C ASN A 112 -16.56 29.48 -22.33
N ASN A 113 -17.60 30.23 -22.65
CA ASN A 113 -19.00 30.00 -22.23
C ASN A 113 -19.61 28.80 -22.97
N ARG A 114 -18.85 27.68 -23.05
CA ARG A 114 -19.41 26.45 -23.61
C ARG A 114 -20.44 25.90 -22.66
N LYS A 115 -21.73 25.96 -23.08
CA LYS A 115 -22.82 25.34 -22.35
C LYS A 115 -22.75 23.82 -22.55
N VAL A 116 -22.85 23.08 -21.48
CA VAL A 116 -22.94 21.61 -21.48
C VAL A 116 -24.32 21.23 -20.98
N SER A 117 -25.11 20.56 -21.81
CA SER A 117 -26.44 20.08 -21.37
C SER A 117 -26.29 18.99 -20.30
N LEU A 118 -27.34 18.81 -19.48
CA LEU A 118 -27.39 17.76 -18.49
C LEU A 118 -27.12 16.38 -19.11
N ASN A 119 -27.74 16.07 -20.25
CA ASN A 119 -27.51 14.80 -20.95
C ASN A 119 -26.08 14.65 -21.44
N GLY A 120 -25.44 15.74 -21.89
CA GLY A 120 -24.02 15.74 -22.26
C GLY A 120 -23.11 15.47 -21.06
N LEU A 121 -23.42 16.05 -19.90
CA LEU A 121 -22.69 15.80 -18.66
C LEU A 121 -22.84 14.35 -18.18
N ILE A 122 -24.06 13.82 -18.17
CA ILE A 122 -24.34 12.41 -17.83
C ILE A 122 -23.57 11.49 -18.79
N GLY A 123 -23.59 11.76 -20.10
CA GLY A 123 -22.84 10.98 -21.09
C GLY A 123 -21.31 10.97 -20.84
N ILE A 124 -20.74 12.07 -20.36
CA ILE A 124 -19.31 12.12 -19.97
C ILE A 124 -19.07 11.21 -18.75
N ILE A 125 -19.92 11.29 -17.73
CA ILE A 125 -19.78 10.51 -16.50
C ILE A 125 -19.94 9.01 -16.79
N ASP A 126 -20.97 8.62 -17.55
CA ASP A 126 -21.22 7.23 -17.94
C ASP A 126 -20.06 6.66 -18.76
N ASN A 127 -19.48 7.48 -19.64
CA ASN A 127 -18.31 7.07 -20.44
C ASN A 127 -17.06 6.88 -19.56
N LEU A 128 -16.82 7.78 -18.59
CA LEU A 128 -15.72 7.64 -17.62
C LEU A 128 -15.92 6.39 -16.74
N GLU A 129 -17.13 6.17 -16.23
CA GLU A 129 -17.47 5.01 -15.41
C GLU A 129 -17.21 3.70 -16.20
N SER A 130 -17.76 3.61 -17.42
CA SER A 130 -17.56 2.44 -18.28
C SER A 130 -16.08 2.21 -18.61
N THR A 131 -15.34 3.31 -18.86
CA THR A 131 -13.92 3.23 -19.15
C THR A 131 -13.15 2.65 -17.97
N ILE A 132 -13.40 3.15 -16.76
CA ILE A 132 -12.73 2.68 -15.53
C ILE A 132 -13.10 1.23 -15.23
N LYS A 133 -14.37 0.84 -15.37
CA LYS A 133 -14.83 -0.55 -15.16
C LYS A 133 -14.17 -1.55 -16.13
N ASN A 134 -13.77 -1.10 -17.30
CA ASN A 134 -13.09 -1.94 -18.30
C ASN A 134 -11.56 -1.96 -18.14
N LEU A 135 -10.98 -1.15 -17.24
CA LEU A 135 -9.59 -1.26 -16.89
C LEU A 135 -9.41 -2.47 -15.95
N SER A 136 -8.47 -3.32 -16.28
CA SER A 136 -8.12 -4.47 -15.46
C SER A 136 -6.61 -4.58 -15.32
N TRP A 137 -6.21 -5.18 -14.24
CA TRP A 137 -4.87 -5.66 -14.01
C TRP A 137 -4.97 -7.04 -13.40
N GLU A 138 -4.26 -7.99 -13.96
CA GLU A 138 -4.19 -9.35 -13.42
C GLU A 138 -2.83 -9.55 -12.76
N PRO A 139 -2.80 -10.03 -11.50
CA PRO A 139 -1.56 -10.42 -10.87
C PRO A 139 -0.84 -11.46 -11.73
N LYS A 140 0.38 -11.12 -12.15
CA LYS A 140 1.26 -12.11 -12.78
C LYS A 140 2.04 -12.81 -11.68
N ASP A 141 2.45 -14.03 -11.95
CA ASP A 141 3.27 -14.83 -11.06
C ASP A 141 4.51 -14.01 -10.66
N THR A 142 4.54 -13.59 -9.40
CA THR A 142 5.69 -12.91 -8.80
C THR A 142 6.35 -13.89 -7.84
N GLU A 143 7.63 -13.68 -7.53
CA GLU A 143 8.37 -14.48 -6.57
C GLU A 143 7.63 -14.66 -5.22
N TRP A 144 6.79 -13.70 -4.85
CA TRP A 144 6.09 -13.65 -3.56
C TRP A 144 4.60 -14.02 -3.62
N ALA A 145 3.97 -13.99 -4.81
CA ALA A 145 2.53 -14.24 -4.96
C ALA A 145 2.11 -15.66 -4.57
N ASP A 146 3.02 -16.64 -4.71
CA ASP A 146 2.81 -18.05 -4.38
C ASP A 146 3.66 -18.50 -3.19
N TYR A 147 4.09 -17.54 -2.36
CA TYR A 147 4.99 -17.79 -1.22
C TYR A 147 4.46 -18.85 -0.27
N TYR A 148 3.17 -18.89 0.02
CA TYR A 148 2.59 -19.91 0.92
C TYR A 148 2.47 -21.29 0.30
N GLU A 149 2.46 -21.41 -1.03
CA GLU A 149 2.50 -22.70 -1.74
C GLU A 149 3.92 -23.27 -1.80
N GLN A 150 4.94 -22.40 -1.65
CA GLN A 150 6.37 -22.73 -1.71
C GLN A 150 7.10 -22.48 -0.38
N THR A 151 6.40 -22.56 0.75
CA THR A 151 7.03 -22.34 2.06
C THR A 151 7.92 -23.52 2.44
N ASN A 152 8.98 -23.24 3.20
CA ASN A 152 9.82 -24.26 3.83
C ASN A 152 9.18 -24.84 5.12
N TYR A 153 7.95 -24.43 5.46
CA TYR A 153 7.25 -24.92 6.62
C TYR A 153 6.49 -26.21 6.29
N SER A 154 6.63 -27.24 7.15
CA SER A 154 5.64 -28.30 7.20
C SER A 154 4.28 -27.73 7.66
N GLU A 155 3.18 -28.41 7.37
CA GLU A 155 1.85 -27.99 7.83
C GLU A 155 1.80 -27.82 9.36
N ASP A 156 2.49 -28.69 10.11
CA ASP A 156 2.58 -28.62 11.57
C ASP A 156 3.37 -27.38 12.03
N ALA A 157 4.50 -27.05 11.37
CA ALA A 157 5.27 -25.84 11.67
C ALA A 157 4.46 -24.57 11.38
N PHE A 158 3.72 -24.55 10.29
CA PHE A 158 2.86 -23.42 9.92
C PHE A 158 1.73 -23.22 10.93
N ARG A 159 1.06 -24.32 11.34
CA ARG A 159 0.03 -24.29 12.40
C ARG A 159 0.61 -23.81 13.72
N ASN A 160 1.75 -24.36 14.13
CA ASN A 160 2.45 -23.96 15.35
C ASN A 160 2.80 -22.46 15.34
N LYS A 161 3.27 -21.94 14.19
CA LYS A 161 3.52 -20.49 14.03
C LYS A 161 2.25 -19.67 14.25
N LYS A 162 1.11 -20.07 13.65
CA LYS A 162 -0.20 -19.41 13.89
C LYS A 162 -0.58 -19.41 15.36
N ASP A 163 -0.42 -20.54 16.04
CA ASP A 163 -0.75 -20.70 17.47
C ASP A 163 0.12 -19.78 18.34
N ILE A 164 1.43 -19.70 18.07
CA ILE A 164 2.34 -18.80 18.79
C ILE A 164 1.91 -17.34 18.62
N ILE A 165 1.65 -16.89 17.39
CA ILE A 165 1.26 -15.52 17.11
C ILE A 165 -0.09 -15.18 17.74
N SER A 166 -1.08 -16.06 17.61
CA SER A 166 -2.39 -15.89 18.25
C SER A 166 -2.27 -15.82 19.77
N GLY A 167 -1.40 -16.67 20.36
CA GLY A 167 -1.08 -16.66 21.79
C GLY A 167 -0.42 -15.37 22.23
N PHE A 168 0.49 -14.81 21.44
CA PHE A 168 1.14 -13.53 21.72
C PHE A 168 0.16 -12.36 21.62
N LEU A 169 -0.70 -12.33 20.60
CA LEU A 169 -1.77 -11.33 20.48
C LEU A 169 -2.70 -11.33 21.70
N ASN A 170 -3.03 -12.51 22.25
CA ASN A 170 -3.87 -12.62 23.44
C ASN A 170 -3.21 -12.10 24.71
N LYS A 171 -1.87 -12.01 24.77
CA LYS A 171 -1.11 -11.50 25.93
C LYS A 171 -0.95 -9.98 25.92
N VAL A 172 -1.13 -9.35 24.77
CA VAL A 172 -1.05 -7.89 24.66
C VAL A 172 -2.39 -7.28 25.08
N PRO A 173 -2.41 -6.36 26.04
CA PRO A 173 -3.64 -5.74 26.50
C PRO A 173 -4.14 -4.66 25.51
N ASN A 174 -5.46 -4.55 25.38
CA ASN A 174 -6.14 -3.43 24.72
C ASN A 174 -5.62 -3.10 23.28
N ILE A 175 -5.53 -4.12 22.42
CA ILE A 175 -5.12 -3.92 21.04
C ILE A 175 -6.30 -3.34 20.24
N ASN A 176 -6.11 -2.15 19.68
CA ASN A 176 -7.06 -1.52 18.74
C ASN A 176 -6.58 -1.58 17.30
N MET A 177 -5.25 -1.56 17.06
CA MET A 177 -4.64 -1.50 15.76
C MET A 177 -3.42 -2.40 15.66
N VAL A 178 -3.38 -3.21 14.60
CA VAL A 178 -2.22 -4.03 14.21
C VAL A 178 -1.74 -3.60 12.83
N TRP A 179 -0.43 -3.44 12.68
CA TRP A 179 0.24 -3.37 11.39
C TRP A 179 1.02 -4.65 11.14
N ASP A 180 0.81 -5.27 10.00
CA ASP A 180 1.53 -6.47 9.57
C ASP A 180 2.46 -6.10 8.40
N PHE A 181 3.76 -6.10 8.64
CA PHE A 181 4.78 -5.75 7.65
C PHE A 181 5.31 -7.00 6.94
N GLY A 182 5.18 -7.05 5.61
CA GLY A 182 5.46 -8.24 4.81
C GLY A 182 4.33 -9.26 4.95
N ALA A 183 3.08 -8.76 4.91
CA ALA A 183 1.89 -9.56 5.21
C ALA A 183 1.57 -10.61 4.13
N ASN A 184 2.16 -10.49 2.93
CA ASN A 184 1.84 -11.31 1.77
C ASN A 184 0.33 -11.35 1.52
N THR A 185 -0.32 -12.50 1.46
CA THR A 185 -1.78 -12.65 1.27
C THR A 185 -2.59 -12.48 2.57
N GLY A 186 -1.96 -12.04 3.67
CA GLY A 186 -2.64 -11.66 4.92
C GLY A 186 -2.99 -12.81 5.86
N GLU A 187 -2.35 -13.98 5.75
CA GLU A 187 -2.63 -15.16 6.58
C GLU A 187 -2.45 -14.89 8.09
N PHE A 188 -1.39 -14.16 8.46
CA PHE A 188 -1.15 -13.80 9.86
C PHE A 188 -1.91 -12.55 10.28
N SER A 189 -2.18 -11.64 9.35
CA SER A 189 -3.03 -10.47 9.59
C SER A 189 -4.44 -10.88 10.06
N ARG A 190 -4.97 -11.99 9.51
CA ARG A 190 -6.29 -12.52 9.86
C ARG A 190 -6.38 -13.00 11.31
N LEU A 191 -5.29 -13.43 11.92
CA LEU A 191 -5.28 -13.81 13.33
C LEU A 191 -5.64 -12.64 14.26
N ALA A 192 -5.39 -11.41 13.85
CA ALA A 192 -5.81 -10.21 14.55
C ALA A 192 -7.20 -9.73 14.11
N SER A 193 -7.44 -9.65 12.80
CA SER A 193 -8.70 -9.11 12.25
C SER A 193 -9.94 -9.95 12.61
N GLU A 194 -9.80 -11.28 12.68
CA GLU A 194 -10.86 -12.21 13.14
C GLU A 194 -11.23 -12.03 14.63
N LYS A 195 -10.32 -11.44 15.42
CA LYS A 195 -10.60 -11.03 16.81
C LYS A 195 -11.29 -9.66 16.89
N GLY A 196 -11.67 -9.07 15.76
CA GLY A 196 -12.26 -7.72 15.69
C GLY A 196 -11.25 -6.57 15.77
N ILE A 197 -9.94 -6.87 15.72
CA ILE A 197 -8.88 -5.87 15.78
C ILE A 197 -8.66 -5.28 14.38
N LYS A 198 -8.65 -3.95 14.26
CA LYS A 198 -8.32 -3.26 12.99
C LYS A 198 -6.89 -3.60 12.60
N THR A 199 -6.71 -4.14 11.42
CA THR A 199 -5.42 -4.63 10.93
C THR A 199 -5.11 -4.02 9.57
N VAL A 200 -3.92 -3.43 9.41
CA VAL A 200 -3.41 -3.01 8.11
C VAL A 200 -2.32 -3.98 7.69
N ALA A 201 -2.55 -4.65 6.57
CA ALA A 201 -1.65 -5.65 6.00
C ALA A 201 -0.81 -5.00 4.90
N PHE A 202 0.47 -4.77 5.17
CA PHE A 202 1.38 -4.13 4.23
C PHE A 202 2.28 -5.15 3.54
N ASP A 203 2.38 -5.04 2.22
CA ASP A 203 3.37 -5.77 1.44
C ASP A 203 3.96 -4.90 0.33
N ILE A 204 5.16 -5.24 -0.11
CA ILE A 204 5.83 -4.56 -1.22
C ILE A 204 5.38 -5.11 -2.57
N ASP A 205 4.88 -6.36 -2.60
CA ASP A 205 4.44 -7.02 -3.82
C ASP A 205 2.98 -6.69 -4.15
N PRO A 206 2.71 -5.91 -5.21
CA PRO A 206 1.36 -5.60 -5.63
C PRO A 206 0.48 -6.83 -5.89
N SER A 207 1.08 -7.95 -6.33
CA SER A 207 0.32 -9.19 -6.59
C SER A 207 -0.16 -9.84 -5.30
N ALA A 208 0.66 -9.84 -4.25
CA ALA A 208 0.27 -10.32 -2.93
C ALA A 208 -0.83 -9.44 -2.32
N VAL A 209 -0.66 -8.10 -2.42
CA VAL A 209 -1.65 -7.12 -1.95
C VAL A 209 -2.99 -7.31 -2.67
N GLU A 210 -2.99 -7.49 -4.01
CA GLU A 210 -4.23 -7.70 -4.78
C GLU A 210 -4.91 -9.01 -4.40
N LYS A 211 -4.17 -10.13 -4.30
CA LYS A 211 -4.72 -11.42 -3.84
C LYS A 211 -5.36 -11.29 -2.46
N ASN A 212 -4.71 -10.57 -1.53
CA ASN A 212 -5.25 -10.28 -0.21
C ASN A 212 -6.52 -9.44 -0.29
N TYR A 213 -6.52 -8.36 -1.09
CA TYR A 213 -7.69 -7.49 -1.27
C TYR A 213 -8.88 -8.22 -1.88
N LEU A 214 -8.65 -9.04 -2.91
CA LEU A 214 -9.71 -9.86 -3.51
C LEU A 214 -10.31 -10.85 -2.50
N SER A 215 -9.47 -11.43 -1.62
CA SER A 215 -9.93 -12.28 -0.51
C SER A 215 -10.79 -11.49 0.49
N VAL A 216 -10.36 -10.28 0.87
CA VAL A 216 -11.12 -9.37 1.75
C VAL A 216 -12.50 -9.07 1.16
N VAL A 217 -12.56 -8.71 -0.12
CA VAL A 217 -13.82 -8.40 -0.81
C VAL A 217 -14.73 -9.63 -0.88
N LYS A 218 -14.17 -10.78 -1.29
CA LYS A 218 -14.91 -12.05 -1.42
C LYS A 218 -15.51 -12.49 -0.10
N ASN A 219 -14.74 -12.43 0.98
CA ASN A 219 -15.13 -12.87 2.31
C ASN A 219 -15.86 -11.78 3.11
N LYS A 220 -16.00 -10.56 2.56
CA LYS A 220 -16.61 -9.40 3.22
C LYS A 220 -15.95 -9.06 4.56
N GLU A 221 -14.63 -9.18 4.62
CA GLU A 221 -13.84 -8.86 5.80
C GLU A 221 -13.83 -7.34 6.04
N THR A 222 -14.05 -6.90 7.26
CA THR A 222 -14.20 -5.45 7.59
C THR A 222 -13.05 -4.90 8.43
N ASN A 223 -12.26 -5.77 9.06
CA ASN A 223 -11.20 -5.37 9.98
C ASN A 223 -9.80 -5.48 9.40
N ILE A 224 -9.66 -5.78 8.12
CA ILE A 224 -8.37 -5.89 7.44
C ILE A 224 -8.33 -4.96 6.22
N LEU A 225 -7.23 -4.24 6.05
CA LEU A 225 -6.96 -3.36 4.91
C LEU A 225 -5.61 -3.70 4.30
N PRO A 226 -5.56 -4.38 3.15
CA PRO A 226 -4.33 -4.60 2.41
C PRO A 226 -3.85 -3.32 1.73
N LEU A 227 -2.55 -2.99 1.88
CA LEU A 227 -1.93 -1.82 1.26
C LEU A 227 -0.53 -2.14 0.75
N GLU A 228 -0.17 -1.59 -0.40
CA GLU A 228 1.19 -1.63 -0.92
C GLU A 228 2.10 -0.70 -0.11
N LEU A 229 3.19 -1.24 0.44
CA LEU A 229 4.18 -0.46 1.17
C LEU A 229 5.57 -1.13 1.09
N ASN A 230 6.56 -0.34 0.68
CA ASN A 230 7.96 -0.70 0.88
C ASN A 230 8.43 -0.19 2.25
N VAL A 231 8.69 -1.11 3.18
CA VAL A 231 9.16 -0.77 4.55
C VAL A 231 10.54 -0.10 4.54
N CYS A 232 11.38 -0.37 3.50
CA CYS A 232 12.68 0.28 3.33
C CYS A 232 12.56 1.71 2.75
N ASN A 233 11.41 2.03 2.14
CA ASN A 233 11.11 3.36 1.62
C ASN A 233 9.64 3.71 1.93
N PRO A 234 9.28 3.87 3.22
CA PRO A 234 7.91 4.13 3.63
C PRO A 234 7.40 5.47 3.11
N SER A 235 6.08 5.65 3.14
CA SER A 235 5.46 6.90 2.73
C SER A 235 6.00 8.09 3.54
N PRO A 236 6.64 9.09 2.91
CA PRO A 236 7.07 10.31 3.59
C PRO A 236 5.89 11.21 3.91
N GLY A 237 6.12 12.24 4.69
CA GLY A 237 5.23 13.40 4.70
C GLY A 237 5.28 14.09 3.34
N ILE A 238 4.14 14.54 2.81
CA ILE A 238 4.04 15.18 1.50
C ILE A 238 3.15 16.43 1.57
N GLY A 239 3.17 17.22 0.49
CA GLY A 239 2.48 18.50 0.39
C GLY A 239 3.29 19.64 0.98
N TRP A 240 2.63 20.76 1.31
CA TRP A 240 3.29 21.94 1.83
C TRP A 240 4.10 21.62 3.09
N GLU A 241 5.37 22.02 3.12
CA GLU A 241 6.34 21.72 4.19
C GLU A 241 6.50 20.21 4.52
N ASN A 242 6.06 19.30 3.64
CA ASN A 242 5.98 17.87 3.89
C ASN A 242 5.05 17.49 5.08
N ARG A 243 4.03 18.31 5.37
CA ARG A 243 3.14 18.16 6.55
C ARG A 243 1.66 18.05 6.23
N GLU A 244 1.23 18.29 4.97
CA GLU A 244 -0.19 18.19 4.61
C GLU A 244 -0.71 16.77 4.71
N ARG A 245 0.13 15.79 4.40
CA ARG A 245 -0.18 14.37 4.49
C ARG A 245 0.84 13.69 5.39
N LYS A 246 0.37 13.00 6.39
CA LYS A 246 1.20 12.34 7.39
C LYS A 246 2.07 11.26 6.77
N SER A 247 3.33 11.20 7.19
CA SER A 247 4.21 10.06 6.93
C SER A 247 3.72 8.78 7.61
N LEU A 248 4.30 7.62 7.25
CA LEU A 248 4.06 6.39 8.00
C LEU A 248 4.42 6.55 9.48
N ILE A 249 5.54 7.24 9.78
CA ILE A 249 6.00 7.47 11.15
C ILE A 249 4.98 8.30 11.92
N ASP A 250 4.43 9.37 11.33
CA ASP A 250 3.44 10.24 11.98
C ASP A 250 2.07 9.56 12.19
N ARG A 251 1.83 8.43 11.55
CA ARG A 251 0.62 7.62 11.73
C ARG A 251 0.74 6.62 12.87
N GLY A 252 1.95 6.32 13.30
CA GLY A 252 2.25 5.53 14.49
C GLY A 252 2.21 6.39 15.77
N PRO A 253 2.53 5.79 16.94
CA PRO A 253 2.73 4.35 17.12
C PRO A 253 1.40 3.59 17.15
N VAL A 254 1.41 2.36 16.62
CA VAL A 254 0.29 1.41 16.74
C VAL A 254 0.46 0.50 17.95
N ASP A 255 -0.57 -0.25 18.29
CA ASP A 255 -0.49 -1.13 19.48
C ASP A 255 0.45 -2.30 19.21
N VAL A 256 0.36 -2.95 18.05
CA VAL A 256 1.19 -4.10 17.70
C VAL A 256 1.68 -3.99 16.24
N ILE A 257 2.95 -4.31 16.04
CA ILE A 257 3.48 -4.64 14.71
C ILE A 257 3.79 -6.15 14.66
N LEU A 258 3.33 -6.80 13.59
CA LEU A 258 3.83 -8.10 13.15
C LEU A 258 4.94 -7.87 12.12
N ALA A 259 6.08 -8.52 12.30
CA ALA A 259 7.21 -8.51 11.37
C ALA A 259 7.72 -9.94 11.18
N LEU A 260 6.94 -10.72 10.41
CA LEU A 260 7.15 -12.16 10.25
C LEU A 260 7.88 -12.44 8.94
N ALA A 261 8.92 -13.27 8.98
CA ALA A 261 9.77 -13.57 7.82
C ALA A 261 10.27 -12.32 7.07
N LEU A 262 10.47 -11.20 7.78
CA LEU A 262 10.83 -9.92 7.18
C LEU A 262 12.26 -9.47 7.47
N ILE A 263 12.77 -9.71 8.70
CA ILE A 263 14.01 -9.09 9.19
C ILE A 263 15.24 -9.41 8.32
N HIS A 264 15.32 -10.61 7.76
CA HIS A 264 16.43 -11.01 6.89
C HIS A 264 16.41 -10.27 5.55
N HIS A 265 15.25 -9.90 5.04
CA HIS A 265 15.14 -9.03 3.87
C HIS A 265 15.60 -7.60 4.18
N LEU A 266 15.26 -7.06 5.35
CA LEU A 266 15.72 -5.74 5.75
C LEU A 266 17.24 -5.74 5.99
N ALA A 267 17.75 -6.68 6.75
CA ALA A 267 19.14 -6.71 7.13
C ALA A 267 20.09 -7.15 6.00
N ILE A 268 19.72 -8.20 5.25
CA ILE A 268 20.60 -8.80 4.24
C ILE A 268 20.29 -8.22 2.84
N SER A 269 19.05 -8.28 2.36
CA SER A 269 18.73 -7.79 1.01
C SER A 269 18.90 -6.29 0.89
N ASN A 270 18.56 -5.54 1.94
CA ASN A 270 18.59 -4.07 1.94
C ASN A 270 19.75 -3.45 2.74
N ASN A 271 20.66 -4.26 3.28
CA ASN A 271 21.85 -3.82 4.03
C ASN A 271 21.51 -2.88 5.21
N ILE A 272 20.38 -3.07 5.89
CA ILE A 272 20.00 -2.21 7.02
C ILE A 272 20.53 -2.82 8.31
N PRO A 273 21.35 -2.11 9.10
CA PRO A 273 21.83 -2.61 10.38
C PRO A 273 20.69 -2.95 11.34
N LEU A 274 20.83 -4.05 12.12
CA LEU A 274 19.82 -4.51 13.07
C LEU A 274 19.39 -3.42 14.05
N GLN A 275 20.35 -2.61 14.53
CA GLN A 275 20.09 -1.45 15.40
C GLN A 275 19.11 -0.45 14.76
N LYS A 276 19.31 -0.14 13.45
CA LYS A 276 18.41 0.78 12.73
C LYS A 276 17.03 0.20 12.54
N ILE A 277 16.93 -1.11 12.30
CA ILE A 277 15.62 -1.79 12.20
C ILE A 277 14.91 -1.74 13.57
N GLY A 278 15.63 -2.04 14.67
CA GLY A 278 15.07 -1.97 16.02
C GLY A 278 14.57 -0.58 16.38
N LEU A 279 15.36 0.46 16.11
CA LEU A 279 14.96 1.86 16.34
C LEU A 279 13.70 2.24 15.53
N PHE A 280 13.68 1.89 14.23
CA PHE A 280 12.56 2.21 13.35
C PHE A 280 11.26 1.55 13.84
N LEU A 281 11.29 0.26 14.16
CA LEU A 281 10.12 -0.46 14.66
C LEU A 281 9.66 0.07 16.03
N ASN A 282 10.62 0.45 16.91
CA ASN A 282 10.29 1.01 18.23
C ASN A 282 9.55 2.35 18.15
N ASN A 283 9.84 3.15 17.12
CA ASN A 283 9.12 4.41 16.90
C ASN A 283 7.69 4.21 16.39
N LEU A 284 7.36 2.99 15.92
CA LEU A 284 6.10 2.69 15.25
C LEU A 284 5.13 1.85 16.06
N CYS A 285 5.56 1.17 17.14
CA CYS A 285 4.66 0.30 17.89
C CYS A 285 4.95 0.25 19.39
N LYS A 286 3.90 -0.07 20.17
CA LYS A 286 4.01 -0.39 21.60
C LYS A 286 4.51 -1.79 21.85
N TYR A 287 4.06 -2.74 21.02
CA TYR A 287 4.47 -4.15 21.06
C TYR A 287 4.89 -4.60 19.69
N LEU A 288 5.90 -5.46 19.64
CA LEU A 288 6.43 -6.05 18.43
C LEU A 288 6.37 -7.57 18.53
N ILE A 289 5.77 -8.22 17.54
CA ILE A 289 5.85 -9.66 17.33
C ILE A 289 6.74 -9.87 16.09
N ILE A 290 7.97 -10.33 16.30
CA ILE A 290 8.98 -10.42 15.26
C ILE A 290 9.56 -11.83 15.17
N GLU A 291 9.79 -12.29 13.94
CA GLU A 291 10.43 -13.55 13.65
C GLU A 291 11.89 -13.36 13.28
N PHE A 292 12.79 -13.94 14.04
CA PHE A 292 14.20 -14.06 13.65
C PHE A 292 14.44 -15.35 12.88
N ILE A 293 15.11 -15.21 11.73
CA ILE A 293 15.45 -16.31 10.83
C ILE A 293 16.98 -16.40 10.78
N PRO A 294 17.57 -17.52 11.22
CA PRO A 294 19.03 -17.64 11.28
C PRO A 294 19.65 -17.78 9.89
N LYS A 295 20.97 -17.53 9.80
CA LYS A 295 21.72 -17.56 8.55
C LYS A 295 21.66 -18.88 7.80
N ASP A 296 21.62 -19.98 8.53
CA ASP A 296 21.58 -21.35 7.98
C ASP A 296 20.16 -21.79 7.50
N ASP A 297 19.18 -20.89 7.58
CA ASP A 297 17.88 -21.10 6.94
C ASP A 297 18.02 -21.02 5.41
N SER A 298 17.36 -21.92 4.69
CA SER A 298 17.47 -22.04 3.23
C SER A 298 17.08 -20.75 2.50
N LYS A 299 16.12 -19.98 3.00
CA LYS A 299 15.72 -18.69 2.41
C LYS A 299 16.81 -17.63 2.59
N VAL A 300 17.49 -17.63 3.74
CA VAL A 300 18.63 -16.73 3.96
C VAL A 300 19.84 -17.15 3.12
N GLN A 301 20.11 -18.46 3.02
CA GLN A 301 21.17 -18.99 2.17
C GLN A 301 20.92 -18.63 0.69
N PHE A 302 19.67 -18.68 0.23
CA PHE A 302 19.32 -18.23 -1.11
C PHE A 302 19.63 -16.74 -1.33
N LEU A 303 19.33 -15.86 -0.38
CA LEU A 303 19.68 -14.43 -0.45
C LEU A 303 21.20 -14.19 -0.47
N LEU A 304 21.96 -15.01 0.25
CA LEU A 304 23.41 -14.92 0.32
C LEU A 304 24.10 -15.53 -0.91
N SER A 305 23.46 -16.44 -1.64
CA SER A 305 24.06 -17.12 -2.80
C SER A 305 24.45 -16.20 -3.95
N SER A 306 23.81 -15.02 -4.04
CA SER A 306 24.05 -14.02 -5.10
C SER A 306 25.00 -12.90 -4.70
N ARG A 307 25.60 -12.94 -3.50
CA ARG A 307 26.47 -11.88 -2.96
C ARG A 307 27.51 -12.42 -1.99
N GLU A 308 28.56 -11.63 -1.74
CA GLU A 308 29.50 -11.90 -0.65
C GLU A 308 28.79 -11.75 0.71
N ASP A 309 29.03 -12.70 1.62
CA ASP A 309 28.49 -12.64 2.99
C ASP A 309 29.29 -11.69 3.87
N ILE A 310 28.94 -10.43 3.83
CA ILE A 310 29.51 -9.38 4.70
C ILE A 310 28.74 -9.22 6.02
N PHE A 311 27.69 -10.02 6.25
CA PHE A 311 26.73 -9.87 7.37
C PHE A 311 27.18 -10.70 8.59
N THR A 312 28.43 -10.53 9.05
CA THR A 312 28.99 -11.23 10.22
C THR A 312 28.14 -11.03 11.47
N ASP A 313 27.51 -9.84 11.59
CA ASP A 313 26.73 -9.42 12.74
C ASP A 313 25.28 -9.89 12.68
N TYR A 314 24.85 -10.52 11.58
CA TYR A 314 23.50 -11.09 11.49
C TYR A 314 23.46 -12.44 12.21
N THR A 315 23.42 -12.38 13.52
CA THR A 315 23.34 -13.54 14.44
C THR A 315 22.18 -13.33 15.43
N LYS A 316 21.64 -14.42 15.98
CA LYS A 316 20.59 -14.37 17.00
C LYS A 316 21.01 -13.54 18.20
N THR A 317 22.24 -13.76 18.68
CA THR A 317 22.77 -13.05 19.88
C THR A 317 22.85 -11.54 19.62
N ASN A 318 23.35 -11.14 18.45
CA ASN A 318 23.44 -9.73 18.11
C ASN A 318 22.06 -9.11 17.87
N PHE A 319 21.13 -9.85 17.24
CA PHE A 319 19.73 -9.42 17.10
C PHE A 319 19.10 -9.15 18.47
N GLU A 320 19.23 -10.08 19.43
CA GLU A 320 18.70 -9.91 20.78
C GLU A 320 19.36 -8.72 21.50
N SER A 321 20.67 -8.54 21.35
CA SER A 321 21.41 -7.42 21.95
C SER A 321 20.93 -6.07 21.40
N GLU A 322 20.88 -5.92 20.07
CA GLU A 322 20.50 -4.66 19.42
C GLU A 322 19.03 -4.29 19.65
N PHE A 323 18.13 -5.29 19.62
CA PHE A 323 16.73 -5.05 19.89
C PHE A 323 16.46 -4.77 21.39
N ASN A 324 17.25 -5.34 22.31
CA ASN A 324 17.14 -5.03 23.72
C ASN A 324 17.48 -3.57 24.08
N ILE A 325 18.14 -2.83 23.21
CA ILE A 325 18.34 -1.38 23.40
C ILE A 325 16.98 -0.67 23.43
N TYR A 326 16.06 -1.05 22.56
CA TYR A 326 14.79 -0.36 22.31
C TYR A 326 13.56 -1.07 22.90
N PHE A 327 13.64 -2.40 23.03
CA PHE A 327 12.53 -3.24 23.48
C PHE A 327 12.92 -4.06 24.69
N SER A 328 11.92 -4.46 25.47
CA SER A 328 12.04 -5.54 26.45
C SER A 328 11.49 -6.82 25.84
N ILE A 329 12.30 -7.87 25.75
CA ILE A 329 11.86 -9.19 25.30
C ILE A 329 10.99 -9.78 26.43
N LEU A 330 9.69 -9.96 26.15
CA LEU A 330 8.73 -10.51 27.09
C LEU A 330 8.66 -12.03 27.02
N GLU A 331 8.70 -12.57 25.80
CA GLU A 331 8.62 -14.00 25.56
C GLU A 331 9.30 -14.36 24.21
N THR A 332 9.81 -15.58 24.18
CA THR A 332 10.48 -16.16 23.02
C THR A 332 9.96 -17.55 22.78
N ARG A 333 9.57 -17.88 21.55
CA ARG A 333 9.06 -19.20 21.14
C ARG A 333 9.76 -19.69 19.87
N PRO A 334 10.42 -20.86 19.91
CA PRO A 334 10.90 -21.51 18.69
C PRO A 334 9.70 -22.04 17.89
N ILE A 335 9.82 -22.02 16.55
CA ILE A 335 8.84 -22.65 15.66
C ILE A 335 9.18 -24.13 15.53
N LEU A 336 8.18 -25.00 15.66
CA LEU A 336 8.33 -26.45 15.57
C LEU A 336 9.03 -26.85 14.25
N GLN A 337 9.94 -27.80 14.31
CA GLN A 337 10.70 -28.31 13.15
C GLN A 337 11.45 -27.21 12.37
N SER A 338 11.78 -26.12 13.02
CA SER A 338 12.51 -24.99 12.42
C SER A 338 13.52 -24.42 13.41
N LYS A 339 14.54 -23.74 12.87
CA LYS A 339 15.49 -22.96 13.70
C LYS A 339 15.03 -21.52 13.92
N ARG A 340 13.88 -21.15 13.36
CA ARG A 340 13.29 -19.81 13.46
C ARG A 340 12.65 -19.59 14.82
N VAL A 341 12.69 -18.35 15.28
CA VAL A 341 12.23 -17.98 16.62
C VAL A 341 11.33 -16.75 16.53
N ILE A 342 10.19 -16.79 17.21
CA ILE A 342 9.29 -15.64 17.32
C ILE A 342 9.43 -15.02 18.70
N TYR A 343 9.52 -13.70 18.72
CA TYR A 343 9.65 -12.88 19.91
C TYR A 343 8.41 -12.02 20.11
N LEU A 344 7.91 -11.95 21.34
CA LEU A 344 7.02 -10.90 21.80
C LEU A 344 7.86 -9.89 22.57
N MET A 345 7.85 -8.65 22.12
CA MET A 345 8.63 -7.56 22.70
C MET A 345 7.74 -6.35 23.04
N LYS A 346 8.11 -5.61 24.06
CA LYS A 346 7.46 -4.35 24.46
C LYS A 346 8.43 -3.20 24.27
N SER A 347 7.97 -2.11 23.62
CA SER A 347 8.73 -0.86 23.51
C SER A 347 9.10 -0.31 24.89
N LYS A 348 10.32 0.23 25.01
CA LYS A 348 10.80 0.91 26.21
C LYS A 348 10.48 2.41 26.22
N ASN A 349 10.07 2.97 25.08
CA ASN A 349 9.86 4.42 24.92
C ASN A 349 8.37 4.82 24.97
N ILE A 350 7.44 3.86 25.01
CA ILE A 350 6.00 4.11 24.94
C ILE A 350 5.27 3.39 26.06
#